data_a8f090e23834d190008bf9e3ab387b90
#
_entry.id   a8f090e23834d190008bf9e3ab387b90
#
_cell.length_a   1.000
_cell.length_b   1.000
_cell.length_c   1.000
_cell.angle_alpha   90.00
_cell.angle_beta   90.00
_cell.angle_gamma   90.00
#
_symmetry.space_group_name_H-M   'P 1'
#
loop_
_entity.id
_entity.type
_entity.pdbx_description
1 polymer ?
#
loop_
_entity_poly.entity_id
_entity_poly.type
_entity_poly.pdbx_seq_one_letter_code
_entity_poly.pdbx_strand_id
1 'polypeptide(L)'
;FKICVGKNEKGNIYLLKNTKKNDMWLHIKDVPSSHTFIIHNKQNISQEVLEFAAKLCVSFSKLNPGSVLVDYTTRNFVKVREKAFVNYTNYKTLSVLKE
;
A
#
# COMPACT_ATOMS: atom_id res chain seq x y z
N PHE A 1 -7.42 12.94 4.83
CA PHE A 1 -6.66 11.71 4.64
C PHE A 1 -5.16 12.01 4.68
N LYS A 2 -4.41 11.07 5.22
CA LYS A 2 -2.96 11.13 5.20
C LYS A 2 -2.45 9.90 4.47
N ILE A 3 -1.57 10.10 3.49
CA ILE A 3 -0.99 8.98 2.75
C ILE A 3 0.48 8.89 3.08
N CYS A 4 0.92 7.72 3.53
CA CYS A 4 2.30 7.47 3.93
C CYS A 4 2.90 6.38 3.04
N VAL A 5 4.12 6.61 2.58
CA VAL A 5 4.84 5.64 1.75
C VAL A 5 6.17 5.31 2.44
N GLY A 6 6.42 4.03 2.64
CA GLY A 6 7.69 3.57 3.16
C GLY A 6 8.73 3.59 2.05
N LYS A 7 9.78 4.37 2.22
CA LYS A 7 10.80 4.56 1.18
C LYS A 7 11.91 3.51 1.20
N ASN A 8 12.02 2.76 2.29
CA ASN A 8 13.00 1.70 2.45
C ASN A 8 12.48 0.68 3.46
N GLU A 9 13.24 -0.37 3.72
CA GLU A 9 12.82 -1.42 4.64
C GLU A 9 12.47 -0.88 6.03
N LYS A 10 13.29 0.02 6.57
CA LYS A 10 13.02 0.62 7.89
C LYS A 10 11.71 1.39 7.90
N GLY A 11 11.46 2.17 6.86
CA GLY A 11 10.23 2.93 6.72
C GLY A 11 9.01 2.04 6.60
N ASN A 12 9.12 0.96 5.84
CA ASN A 12 8.05 -0.02 5.71
C ASN A 12 7.74 -0.68 7.06
N ILE A 13 8.77 -1.09 7.79
CA ILE A 13 8.59 -1.69 9.11
C ILE A 13 7.94 -0.70 10.08
N TYR A 14 8.39 0.53 10.07
CA TYR A 14 7.83 1.57 10.93
C TYR A 14 6.33 1.75 10.67
N LEU A 15 5.93 1.85 9.40
CA LEU A 15 4.53 2.03 9.04
C LEU A 15 3.69 0.80 9.42
N LEU A 16 4.22 -0.41 9.21
CA LEU A 16 3.52 -1.62 9.62
C LEU A 16 3.27 -1.67 11.12
N LYS A 17 4.20 -1.17 11.93
CA LYS A 17 4.06 -1.16 13.39
C LYS A 17 3.15 -0.04 13.90
N ASN A 18 3.05 1.06 13.19
CA ASN A 18 2.41 2.28 13.69
C ASN A 18 1.07 2.60 13.02
N THR A 19 0.60 1.77 12.12
CA THR A 19 -0.71 1.94 11.49
C THR A 19 -1.75 1.12 12.26
N LYS A 20 -2.99 1.56 12.15
CA LYS A 20 -4.12 0.94 12.86
C LYS A 20 -4.78 -0.09 11.95
N LYS A 21 -5.52 -1.01 12.56
CA LYS A 21 -6.17 -2.10 11.84
C LYS A 21 -7.12 -1.65 10.73
N ASN A 22 -7.68 -0.46 10.83
CA ASN A 22 -8.62 0.06 9.83
C ASN A 22 -7.95 0.89 8.74
N ASP A 23 -6.65 1.17 8.85
CA ASP A 23 -5.93 1.91 7.83
C ASP A 23 -5.82 1.06 6.57
N MET A 24 -5.88 1.71 5.41
CA MET A 24 -5.76 0.99 4.14
C MET A 24 -4.29 0.77 3.79
N TRP A 25 -3.97 -0.46 3.43
CA TRP A 25 -2.63 -0.86 3.01
C TRP A 25 -2.64 -1.16 1.51
N LEU A 26 -1.61 -0.68 0.81
CA LEU A 26 -1.45 -0.92 -0.63
C LEU A 26 -0.02 -1.42 -0.91
N HIS A 27 0.09 -2.28 -1.91
CA HIS A 27 1.37 -2.84 -2.32
C HIS A 27 1.28 -3.33 -3.76
N ILE A 28 2.34 -3.17 -4.53
CA ILE A 28 2.36 -3.69 -5.90
C ILE A 28 2.28 -5.22 -5.84
N LYS A 29 1.45 -5.77 -6.73
CA LYS A 29 1.19 -7.20 -6.75
C LYS A 29 2.45 -7.99 -7.13
N ASP A 30 2.78 -8.99 -6.32
CA ASP A 30 3.80 -10.01 -6.60
C ASP A 30 5.23 -9.52 -6.81
N VAL A 31 5.53 -8.26 -6.50
CA VAL A 31 6.91 -7.75 -6.58
C VAL A 31 7.24 -6.96 -5.32
N PRO A 32 8.52 -6.94 -4.90
CA PRO A 32 8.92 -6.10 -3.78
C PRO A 32 8.67 -4.63 -4.11
N SER A 33 8.05 -3.90 -3.20
CA SER A 33 7.75 -2.49 -3.40
C SER A 33 7.56 -1.79 -2.06
N SER A 34 7.36 -0.48 -2.14
CA SER A 34 7.04 0.31 -0.96
C SER A 34 5.66 -0.06 -0.43
N HIS A 35 5.55 -0.19 0.88
CA HIS A 35 4.25 -0.28 1.54
C HIS A 35 3.65 1.11 1.59
N THR A 36 2.42 1.25 1.19
CA THR A 36 1.71 2.54 1.16
C THR A 36 0.48 2.41 2.04
N PHE A 37 0.19 3.45 2.83
CA PHE A 37 -0.94 3.43 3.75
C PHE A 37 -1.78 4.70 3.58
N ILE A 38 -3.09 4.51 3.62
CA ILE A 38 -4.03 5.63 3.73
C ILE A 38 -4.53 5.63 5.17
N ILE A 39 -4.18 6.68 5.89
CA ILE A 39 -4.58 6.87 7.28
C ILE A 39 -5.82 7.74 7.32
N HIS A 40 -6.87 7.26 7.97
CA HIS A 40 -8.14 7.96 7.98
C HIS A 40 -8.85 7.75 9.32
N ASN A 41 -9.65 8.73 9.72
CA ASN A 41 -10.41 8.68 10.96
C ASN A 41 -11.84 8.22 10.67
N LYS A 42 -12.00 6.92 10.39
CA LYS A 42 -13.32 6.32 10.13
C LYS A 42 -14.07 6.91 8.94
N GLN A 43 -13.39 7.63 8.07
CA GLN A 43 -13.98 8.16 6.86
C GLN A 43 -13.96 7.10 5.76
N ASN A 44 -14.94 7.14 4.89
CA ASN A 44 -14.93 6.27 3.72
C ASN A 44 -13.86 6.75 2.74
N ILE A 45 -13.06 5.82 2.23
CA ILE A 45 -12.03 6.12 1.26
C ILE A 45 -12.67 6.13 -0.12
N SER A 46 -12.61 7.28 -0.81
CA SER A 46 -13.16 7.38 -2.16
C SER A 46 -12.25 6.67 -3.15
N GLN A 47 -12.81 6.34 -4.31
CA GLN A 47 -12.03 5.76 -5.40
C GLN A 47 -10.88 6.67 -5.82
N GLU A 48 -11.10 7.98 -5.82
CA GLU A 48 -10.06 8.95 -6.19
C GLU A 48 -8.87 8.91 -5.23
N VAL A 49 -9.14 8.85 -3.93
CA VAL A 49 -8.08 8.77 -2.92
C VAL A 49 -7.31 7.46 -3.06
N LEU A 50 -8.05 6.36 -3.29
CA LEU A 50 -7.44 5.05 -3.47
C LEU A 50 -6.52 5.02 -4.70
N GLU A 51 -6.98 5.56 -5.81
CA GLU A 51 -6.18 5.63 -7.03
C GLU A 51 -4.95 6.52 -6.86
N PHE A 52 -5.10 7.63 -6.16
CA PHE A 52 -3.97 8.52 -5.88
C PHE A 52 -2.90 7.80 -5.06
N ALA A 53 -3.31 7.09 -4.01
CA ALA A 53 -2.39 6.33 -3.17
C ALA A 53 -1.70 5.22 -3.97
N ALA A 54 -2.45 4.54 -4.83
CA ALA A 54 -1.88 3.50 -5.69
C ALA A 54 -0.85 4.07 -6.67
N LYS A 55 -1.13 5.24 -7.24
CA LYS A 55 -0.18 5.91 -8.12
C LYS A 55 1.09 6.31 -7.38
N LEU A 56 0.96 6.79 -6.15
CA LEU A 56 2.13 7.09 -5.33
C LEU A 56 2.95 5.84 -5.06
N CYS A 57 2.30 4.74 -4.70
CA CYS A 57 2.96 3.45 -4.47
C CYS A 57 3.79 3.05 -5.69
N VAL A 58 3.20 3.16 -6.87
CA VAL A 58 3.85 2.78 -8.13
C VAL A 58 4.97 3.75 -8.50
N SER A 59 4.81 5.05 -8.20
CA SER A 59 5.81 6.05 -8.55
C SER A 59 7.14 5.84 -7.83
N PHE A 60 7.11 5.21 -6.65
CA PHE A 60 8.33 4.88 -5.91
C PHE A 60 8.94 3.54 -6.30
N SER A 61 8.34 2.83 -7.25
CA SER A 61 8.86 1.55 -7.73
C SER A 61 9.91 1.75 -8.81
N LYS A 62 10.71 0.71 -9.03
CA LYS A 62 11.70 0.68 -10.11
C LYS A 62 11.19 -0.01 -11.35
N LEU A 63 9.88 -0.21 -11.44
CA LEU A 63 9.26 -0.86 -12.59
C LEU A 63 9.31 0.04 -13.82
N ASN A 64 9.33 -0.58 -15.00
CA ASN A 64 9.22 0.13 -16.26
C ASN A 64 7.84 0.77 -16.41
N PRO A 65 7.70 1.83 -17.21
CA PRO A 65 6.39 2.43 -17.48
C PRO A 65 5.40 1.39 -18.03
N GLY A 66 4.13 1.58 -17.71
CA GLY A 66 3.06 0.69 -18.14
C GLY A 66 2.04 0.46 -17.05
N SER A 67 1.10 -0.42 -17.32
CA SER A 67 0.06 -0.78 -16.35
C SER A 67 0.65 -1.62 -15.23
N VAL A 68 0.35 -1.26 -14.00
CA VAL A 68 0.83 -1.95 -12.80
C VAL A 68 -0.36 -2.31 -11.92
N LEU A 69 -0.38 -3.54 -11.46
CA LEU A 69 -1.43 -4.01 -10.54
C LEU A 69 -1.02 -3.72 -9.11
N VAL A 70 -1.93 -3.14 -8.35
CA VAL A 70 -1.72 -2.79 -6.95
C VAL A 70 -2.78 -3.49 -6.11
N ASP A 71 -2.34 -4.29 -5.15
CA ASP A 71 -3.24 -4.93 -4.20
C ASP A 71 -3.50 -3.99 -3.03
N TYR A 72 -4.72 -4.00 -2.51
CA TYR A 72 -5.05 -3.20 -1.34
C TYR A 72 -6.04 -3.92 -0.44
N THR A 73 -5.86 -3.73 0.85
CA THR A 73 -6.72 -4.29 1.88
C THR A 73 -6.52 -3.48 3.16
N THR A 74 -7.35 -3.69 4.16
CA THR A 74 -7.14 -3.02 5.45
C THR A 74 -6.01 -3.69 6.23
N ARG A 75 -5.33 -2.91 7.08
CA ARG A 75 -4.13 -3.35 7.81
C ARG A 75 -4.38 -4.62 8.64
N ASN A 76 -5.60 -4.81 9.15
CA ASN A 76 -5.92 -6.00 9.94
C ASN A 76 -5.80 -7.32 9.16
N PHE A 77 -5.84 -7.27 7.82
CA PHE A 77 -5.66 -8.45 6.99
C PHE A 77 -4.22 -8.63 6.51
N VAL A 78 -3.30 -7.82 7.00
CA VAL A 78 -1.88 -7.89 6.65
C VAL A 78 -1.12 -8.45 7.85
N LYS A 79 -0.48 -9.60 7.67
CA LYS A 79 0.31 -10.24 8.73
C LYS A 79 1.78 -10.11 8.41
N VAL A 80 2.52 -9.52 9.32
CA VAL A 80 3.97 -9.40 9.19
C VAL A 80 4.59 -10.77 9.50
N ARG A 81 5.41 -11.26 8.58
CA ARG A 81 6.14 -12.50 8.77
C ARG A 81 7.53 -12.25 9.31
N GLU A 82 8.29 -11.44 8.60
CA GLU A 82 9.66 -11.10 8.95
C GLU A 82 10.01 -9.77 8.35
N LYS A 83 10.49 -8.82 9.16
CA LYS A 83 10.84 -7.48 8.69
C LYS A 83 9.65 -6.82 7.98
N ALA A 84 9.77 -6.53 6.69
CA ALA A 84 8.70 -5.95 5.89
C ALA A 84 8.01 -6.99 4.97
N PHE A 85 8.33 -8.27 5.13
CA PHE A 85 7.64 -9.33 4.39
C PHE A 85 6.31 -9.64 5.06
N VAL A 86 5.24 -9.66 4.28
CA VAL A 86 3.89 -9.82 4.80
C VAL A 86 3.10 -10.85 3.99
N ASN A 87 2.12 -11.46 4.65
CA ASN A 87 1.03 -12.18 4.00
C ASN A 87 -0.22 -11.34 4.17
N TYR A 88 -1.09 -11.34 3.18
CA TYR A 88 -2.32 -10.57 3.26
C TYR A 88 -3.47 -11.32 2.60
N THR A 89 -4.69 -11.02 3.09
CA THR A 89 -5.92 -11.67 2.64
C THR A 89 -6.99 -10.62 2.41
N ASN A 90 -8.13 -11.04 1.87
CA ASN A 90 -9.31 -10.19 1.66
C ASN A 90 -8.98 -8.91 0.88
N TYR A 91 -8.05 -9.02 -0.04
CA TYR A 91 -7.57 -7.88 -0.82
C TYR A 91 -8.34 -7.74 -2.12
N LYS A 92 -8.33 -6.54 -2.64
CA LYS A 92 -8.76 -6.22 -3.99
C LYS A 92 -7.57 -5.71 -4.77
N THR A 93 -7.68 -5.66 -6.08
CA THR A 93 -6.60 -5.24 -6.96
C THR A 93 -7.10 -4.16 -7.91
N LEU A 94 -6.30 -3.14 -8.10
CA LEU A 94 -6.59 -2.14 -9.12
C LEU A 94 -5.38 -1.95 -10.02
N SER A 95 -5.63 -1.44 -11.23
CA SER A 95 -4.58 -1.18 -12.20
C SER A 95 -4.34 0.32 -12.28
N VAL A 96 -3.08 0.72 -12.20
CA VAL A 96 -2.69 2.11 -12.39
C VAL A 96 -1.54 2.18 -13.38
N LEU A 97 -1.43 3.32 -14.06
CA LEU A 97 -0.40 3.54 -15.05
C LEU A 97 0.83 4.16 -14.41
N LYS A 98 1.98 3.53 -14.59
CA LYS A 98 3.26 4.14 -14.25
C LYS A 98 3.77 4.91 -15.44
N GLU A 99 3.99 6.19 -15.25
CA GLU A 99 4.49 7.11 -16.26
C GLU A 99 6.01 7.18 -16.38
#